data_1b15d94ad2a59c52a10ab19ca688d60a
#
_entry.id   1b15d94ad2a59c52a10ab19ca688d60a
#
_cell.length_a   1.000
_cell.length_b   1.000
_cell.length_c   1.000
_cell.angle_alpha   90.00
_cell.angle_beta   90.00
_cell.angle_gamma   90.00
#
_symmetry.space_group_name_H-M   'P 1'
#
loop_
_entity.id
_entity.type
_entity.pdbx_description
1 polymer ?
#
loop_
_entity_poly.entity_id
_entity_poly.type
_entity_poly.pdbx_seq_one_letter_code
_entity_poly.pdbx_strand_id
1 'polypeptide(L)'
;MVVRFFSACNYSDSSKNNGDCILLDSGTELVIYDCGCEEHARRVVQYMDTHGFKKAKLVLSHNDADHFDGIPYLIEHGVLSEVYTLLLLKYKDELLDRVNDKRRTRESIANRIAEIYNNIYSLSAQVELKDIFTDTAVSAGVSIPGPGKEYSLNAVAKRIDSRESDLIDKETIVNAVSTQLSVDFGFGNRLLLTGDSSFTAIEDSVKSHSAIQLPHHGKLEQA
;
A
#
# COMPACT_ATOMS: atom_id res chain seq x y z
N MET A 1 2.21 -18.10 -11.67
CA MET A 1 1.78 -16.77 -11.20
C MET A 1 1.28 -15.96 -12.39
N VAL A 2 0.05 -15.42 -12.32
CA VAL A 2 -0.52 -14.48 -13.32
C VAL A 2 -0.65 -13.12 -12.65
N VAL A 3 -0.20 -12.06 -13.33
CA VAL A 3 -0.37 -10.68 -12.86
C VAL A 3 -1.32 -9.95 -13.80
N ARG A 4 -2.35 -9.31 -13.24
CA ARG A 4 -3.34 -8.53 -14.00
C ARG A 4 -3.39 -7.12 -13.47
N PHE A 5 -3.14 -6.16 -14.34
CA PHE A 5 -3.33 -4.75 -14.07
C PHE A 5 -4.76 -4.38 -14.50
N PHE A 6 -5.58 -3.95 -13.57
CA PHE A 6 -6.88 -3.38 -13.90
C PHE A 6 -6.72 -1.89 -14.14
N SER A 7 -6.99 -1.49 -15.36
CA SER A 7 -7.06 -0.07 -15.67
C SER A 7 -8.46 0.47 -15.39
N ALA A 8 -8.56 1.72 -14.98
CA ALA A 8 -9.83 2.43 -14.95
C ALA A 8 -10.42 2.53 -16.36
N CYS A 9 -11.74 2.41 -16.48
CA CYS A 9 -12.38 2.32 -17.79
C CYS A 9 -12.50 3.64 -18.53
N ASN A 10 -12.19 4.77 -17.92
CA ASN A 10 -12.44 6.06 -18.55
C ASN A 10 -11.34 7.09 -18.25
N TYR A 11 -10.17 6.87 -18.82
CA TYR A 11 -9.06 7.82 -18.76
C TYR A 11 -9.35 9.21 -19.39
N SER A 12 -10.46 9.33 -20.12
CA SER A 12 -10.85 10.63 -20.71
C SER A 12 -11.60 11.53 -19.73
N ASP A 13 -12.02 11.02 -18.58
CA ASP A 13 -12.72 11.77 -17.55
C ASP A 13 -11.77 12.06 -16.37
N SER A 14 -11.11 13.22 -16.43
CA SER A 14 -10.16 13.66 -15.39
C SER A 14 -10.81 13.93 -14.02
N SER A 15 -12.13 13.90 -13.92
CA SER A 15 -12.85 14.03 -12.65
C SER A 15 -12.97 12.71 -11.91
N LYS A 16 -12.66 11.59 -12.56
CA LYS A 16 -12.70 10.25 -11.96
C LYS A 16 -11.33 9.82 -11.46
N ASN A 17 -11.36 9.23 -10.30
CA ASN A 17 -10.21 8.50 -9.77
C ASN A 17 -9.90 7.30 -10.70
N ASN A 18 -8.72 7.31 -11.30
CA ASN A 18 -8.26 6.25 -12.21
C ASN A 18 -7.45 5.16 -11.50
N GLY A 19 -7.13 5.33 -10.25
CA GLY A 19 -6.47 4.48 -9.29
C GLY A 19 -5.78 3.18 -9.72
N ASP A 20 -5.01 2.62 -8.84
CA ASP A 20 -4.32 1.35 -9.04
C ASP A 20 -5.13 0.15 -8.51
N CYS A 21 -5.09 -0.96 -9.25
CA CYS A 21 -5.55 -2.27 -8.77
C CYS A 21 -4.84 -3.36 -9.56
N ILE A 22 -4.08 -4.20 -8.86
CA ILE A 22 -3.30 -5.27 -9.48
C ILE A 22 -3.66 -6.59 -8.81
N LEU A 23 -4.03 -7.60 -9.60
CA LEU A 23 -4.27 -8.95 -9.12
C LEU A 23 -3.07 -9.85 -9.36
N LEU A 24 -2.74 -10.64 -8.37
CA LEU A 24 -1.72 -11.68 -8.40
C LEU A 24 -2.39 -13.02 -8.12
N ASP A 25 -2.52 -13.84 -9.16
CA ASP A 25 -3.18 -15.15 -9.10
C ASP A 25 -2.12 -16.26 -9.20
N SER A 26 -1.97 -17.03 -8.11
CA SER A 26 -1.09 -18.20 -8.05
C SER A 26 -1.77 -19.49 -8.51
N GLY A 27 -3.07 -19.46 -8.80
CA GLY A 27 -3.94 -20.61 -9.03
C GLY A 27 -4.54 -21.19 -7.75
N THR A 28 -3.97 -20.91 -6.59
CA THR A 28 -4.47 -21.37 -5.27
C THR A 28 -4.79 -20.23 -4.31
N GLU A 29 -4.09 -19.12 -4.42
CA GLU A 29 -4.30 -17.91 -3.63
C GLU A 29 -4.39 -16.69 -4.55
N LEU A 30 -5.20 -15.73 -4.14
CA LEU A 30 -5.35 -14.44 -4.80
C LEU A 30 -4.86 -13.34 -3.88
N VAL A 31 -3.94 -12.51 -4.38
CA VAL A 31 -3.48 -11.29 -3.71
C VAL A 31 -3.87 -10.09 -4.56
N ILE A 32 -4.41 -9.07 -3.91
CA ILE A 32 -4.77 -7.78 -4.50
C ILE A 32 -3.72 -6.77 -4.01
N TYR A 33 -3.13 -6.02 -4.91
CA TYR A 33 -2.29 -4.87 -4.57
C TYR A 33 -3.03 -3.61 -4.96
N ASP A 34 -3.45 -2.85 -3.96
CA ASP A 34 -4.35 -1.69 -4.02
C ASP A 34 -5.73 -1.99 -4.63
N CYS A 35 -6.68 -1.10 -4.41
CA CYS A 35 -7.98 -1.12 -5.05
C CYS A 35 -8.56 0.30 -5.05
N GLY A 36 -8.17 1.10 -6.03
CA GLY A 36 -8.36 2.54 -6.02
C GLY A 36 -9.77 3.03 -6.34
N CYS A 37 -10.68 2.17 -6.83
CA CYS A 37 -12.06 2.59 -7.06
C CYS A 37 -13.03 1.41 -6.99
N GLU A 38 -14.32 1.73 -6.85
CA GLU A 38 -15.38 0.72 -6.79
C GLU A 38 -15.46 -0.13 -8.06
N GLU A 39 -15.18 0.44 -9.24
CA GLU A 39 -15.17 -0.32 -10.48
C GLU A 39 -14.08 -1.40 -10.47
N HIS A 40 -12.89 -1.10 -9.96
CA HIS A 40 -11.84 -2.09 -9.74
C HIS A 40 -12.33 -3.20 -8.81
N ALA A 41 -12.95 -2.84 -7.68
CA ALA A 41 -13.47 -3.81 -6.72
C ALA A 41 -14.53 -4.75 -7.35
N ARG A 42 -15.44 -4.21 -8.16
CA ARG A 42 -16.43 -5.03 -8.90
C ARG A 42 -15.76 -6.03 -9.85
N ARG A 43 -14.71 -5.62 -10.56
CA ARG A 43 -13.94 -6.52 -11.44
C ARG A 43 -13.17 -7.58 -10.67
N VAL A 44 -12.63 -7.23 -9.48
CA VAL A 44 -12.00 -8.20 -8.57
C VAL A 44 -13.01 -9.27 -8.17
N VAL A 45 -14.20 -8.88 -7.69
CA VAL A 45 -15.25 -9.83 -7.29
C VAL A 45 -15.67 -10.70 -8.47
N GLN A 46 -15.90 -10.12 -9.65
CA GLN A 46 -16.22 -10.88 -10.86
C GLN A 46 -15.10 -11.88 -11.23
N TYR A 47 -13.84 -11.49 -11.10
CA TYR A 47 -12.70 -12.38 -11.33
C TYR A 47 -12.71 -13.54 -10.33
N MET A 48 -12.93 -13.26 -9.05
CA MET A 48 -13.01 -14.26 -7.99
C MET A 48 -14.12 -15.28 -8.25
N ASP A 49 -15.31 -14.82 -8.61
CA ASP A 49 -16.46 -15.68 -8.93
C ASP A 49 -16.15 -16.59 -10.13
N THR A 50 -15.54 -16.03 -11.18
CA THR A 50 -15.21 -16.76 -12.41
C THR A 50 -14.15 -17.84 -12.18
N HIS A 51 -13.19 -17.58 -11.28
CA HIS A 51 -12.06 -18.50 -11.02
C HIS A 51 -12.23 -19.31 -9.73
N GLY A 52 -13.33 -19.15 -9.01
CA GLY A 52 -13.68 -19.95 -7.83
C GLY A 52 -12.98 -19.53 -6.53
N PHE A 53 -12.36 -18.36 -6.49
CA PHE A 53 -11.77 -17.82 -5.26
C PHE A 53 -12.86 -17.35 -4.29
N LYS A 54 -12.75 -17.73 -3.01
CA LYS A 54 -13.69 -17.29 -1.97
C LYS A 54 -13.17 -16.14 -1.14
N LYS A 55 -11.86 -16.06 -1.01
CA LYS A 55 -11.14 -15.02 -0.26
C LYS A 55 -9.91 -14.59 -1.02
N ALA A 56 -9.53 -13.35 -0.79
CA ALA A 56 -8.27 -12.77 -1.26
C ALA A 56 -7.58 -12.07 -0.10
N LYS A 57 -6.25 -11.97 -0.18
CA LYS A 57 -5.44 -11.09 0.65
C LYS A 57 -5.28 -9.76 -0.06
N LEU A 58 -5.23 -8.66 0.67
CA LEU A 58 -4.99 -7.34 0.11
C LEU A 58 -3.71 -6.77 0.69
N VAL A 59 -2.86 -6.21 -0.15
CA VAL A 59 -1.72 -5.37 0.26
C VAL A 59 -2.04 -3.95 -0.16
N LEU A 60 -2.18 -3.06 0.80
CA LEU A 60 -2.41 -1.64 0.57
C LEU A 60 -1.09 -0.90 0.58
N SER A 61 -0.75 -0.24 -0.53
CA SER A 61 0.47 0.55 -0.64
C SER A 61 0.43 1.74 0.32
N HIS A 62 -0.60 2.56 0.22
CA HIS A 62 -0.87 3.71 1.08
C HIS A 62 -2.37 4.07 1.02
N ASN A 63 -2.80 5.09 1.75
CA ASN A 63 -4.21 5.35 1.97
C ASN A 63 -4.80 6.51 1.15
N ASP A 64 -4.16 6.93 0.07
CA ASP A 64 -4.75 7.89 -0.85
C ASP A 64 -5.93 7.27 -1.61
N ALA A 65 -6.88 8.10 -2.04
CA ALA A 65 -8.16 7.68 -2.59
C ALA A 65 -8.02 6.73 -3.78
N ASP A 66 -7.07 7.02 -4.67
CA ASP A 66 -6.79 6.24 -5.88
C ASP A 66 -6.07 4.90 -5.64
N HIS A 67 -5.81 4.56 -4.38
CA HIS A 67 -5.32 3.25 -3.94
C HIS A 67 -6.30 2.56 -2.98
N PHE A 68 -7.23 3.32 -2.37
CA PHE A 68 -8.04 2.86 -1.26
C PHE A 68 -9.55 2.73 -1.57
N ASP A 69 -10.14 3.60 -2.40
CA ASP A 69 -11.60 3.81 -2.47
C ASP A 69 -12.44 2.59 -2.89
N GLY A 70 -11.82 1.56 -3.47
CA GLY A 70 -12.49 0.29 -3.77
C GLY A 70 -12.51 -0.71 -2.61
N ILE A 71 -11.67 -0.52 -1.56
CA ILE A 71 -11.53 -1.49 -0.48
C ILE A 71 -12.83 -1.65 0.33
N PRO A 72 -13.59 -0.59 0.67
CA PRO A 72 -14.85 -0.73 1.36
C PRO A 72 -15.83 -1.68 0.64
N TYR A 73 -15.90 -1.62 -0.68
CA TYR A 73 -16.72 -2.54 -1.47
C TYR A 73 -16.27 -4.01 -1.31
N LEU A 74 -14.97 -4.29 -1.34
CA LEU A 74 -14.45 -5.65 -1.12
C LEU A 74 -14.77 -6.18 0.28
N ILE A 75 -14.72 -5.31 1.28
CA ILE A 75 -15.08 -5.65 2.67
C ILE A 75 -16.57 -5.95 2.79
N GLU A 76 -17.43 -5.11 2.23
CA GLU A 76 -18.89 -5.29 2.24
C GLU A 76 -19.29 -6.61 1.59
N HIS A 77 -18.59 -7.03 0.53
CA HIS A 77 -18.80 -8.32 -0.12
C HIS A 77 -18.14 -9.50 0.61
N GLY A 78 -17.44 -9.23 1.71
CA GLY A 78 -16.84 -10.26 2.55
C GLY A 78 -15.76 -11.08 1.83
N VAL A 79 -15.09 -10.54 0.81
CA VAL A 79 -14.12 -11.28 0.00
C VAL A 79 -12.67 -11.19 0.51
N LEU A 80 -12.37 -10.28 1.44
CA LEU A 80 -11.04 -10.17 2.03
C LEU A 80 -10.86 -11.11 3.22
N SER A 81 -9.69 -11.74 3.33
CA SER A 81 -9.25 -12.48 4.52
C SER A 81 -8.34 -11.64 5.41
N GLU A 82 -7.41 -10.92 4.82
CA GLU A 82 -6.37 -10.15 5.50
C GLU A 82 -6.05 -8.89 4.70
N VAL A 83 -5.66 -7.81 5.39
CA VAL A 83 -5.13 -6.59 4.77
C VAL A 83 -3.76 -6.27 5.35
N TYR A 84 -2.74 -6.29 4.52
CA TYR A 84 -1.36 -5.92 4.85
C TYR A 84 -1.18 -4.43 4.62
N THR A 85 -0.78 -3.70 5.64
CA THR A 85 -0.59 -2.25 5.57
C THR A 85 0.31 -1.74 6.68
N LEU A 86 0.64 -0.46 6.65
CA LEU A 86 1.47 0.21 7.64
C LEU A 86 0.67 0.50 8.92
N LEU A 87 0.91 -0.26 10.00
CA LEU A 87 0.19 -0.14 11.27
C LEU A 87 0.92 0.77 12.27
N LEU A 88 1.00 2.06 11.99
CA LEU A 88 1.79 3.05 12.74
C LEU A 88 1.43 3.18 14.22
N LEU A 89 0.18 2.91 14.62
CA LEU A 89 -0.19 2.95 16.04
C LEU A 89 0.57 1.95 16.91
N LYS A 90 1.10 0.87 16.32
CA LYS A 90 1.99 -0.06 17.02
C LYS A 90 3.33 0.60 17.40
N TYR A 91 3.74 1.62 16.66
CA TYR A 91 5.06 2.26 16.76
C TYR A 91 5.02 3.67 17.36
N LYS A 92 3.93 4.03 18.05
CA LYS A 92 3.74 5.37 18.62
C LYS A 92 4.85 5.79 19.58
N ASP A 93 5.43 4.86 20.32
CA ASP A 93 6.52 5.14 21.26
C ASP A 93 7.83 5.44 20.51
N GLU A 94 8.14 4.62 19.50
CA GLU A 94 9.29 4.84 18.63
C GLU A 94 9.16 6.14 17.81
N LEU A 95 7.95 6.50 17.41
CA LEU A 95 7.68 7.78 16.74
C LEU A 95 7.85 8.96 17.70
N LEU A 96 7.40 8.83 18.95
CA LEU A 96 7.56 9.87 19.97
C LEU A 96 9.05 10.17 20.23
N ASP A 97 9.91 9.14 20.22
CA ASP A 97 11.35 9.31 20.40
C ASP A 97 12.02 10.04 19.22
N ARG A 98 11.43 9.92 18.00
CA ARG A 98 11.97 10.52 16.76
C ARG A 98 11.49 11.93 16.49
N VAL A 99 10.33 12.35 17.03
CA VAL A 99 9.81 13.70 16.78
C VAL A 99 10.67 14.76 17.50
N ASN A 100 10.86 15.91 16.84
CA ASN A 100 11.66 17.02 17.37
C ASN A 100 10.91 17.85 18.40
N ASP A 101 9.59 17.99 18.26
CA ASP A 101 8.77 18.75 19.22
C ASP A 101 8.61 17.99 20.53
N LYS A 102 9.44 18.32 21.52
CA LYS A 102 9.45 17.68 22.85
C LYS A 102 8.21 17.93 23.70
N ARG A 103 7.25 18.73 23.23
CA ARG A 103 5.93 18.89 23.86
C ARG A 103 4.94 17.79 23.43
N ARG A 104 5.28 17.00 22.42
CA ARG A 104 4.46 15.85 21.97
C ARG A 104 4.36 14.78 23.06
N THR A 105 3.20 14.18 23.14
CA THR A 105 2.90 13.04 24.01
C THR A 105 2.49 11.83 23.19
N ARG A 106 2.49 10.63 23.79
CA ARG A 106 1.96 9.42 23.16
C ARG A 106 0.55 9.60 22.60
N GLU A 107 -0.29 10.28 23.35
CA GLU A 107 -1.68 10.58 22.97
C GLU A 107 -1.71 11.54 21.76
N SER A 108 -0.90 12.61 21.77
CA SER A 108 -0.84 13.53 20.62
C SER A 108 -0.28 12.88 19.37
N ILE A 109 0.65 11.93 19.50
CA ILE A 109 1.16 11.13 18.38
C ILE A 109 0.05 10.19 17.85
N ALA A 110 -0.64 9.47 18.76
CA ALA A 110 -1.71 8.56 18.37
C ALA A 110 -2.85 9.30 17.65
N ASN A 111 -3.25 10.46 18.15
CA ASN A 111 -4.28 11.30 17.53
C ASN A 111 -3.83 11.75 16.13
N ARG A 112 -2.58 12.17 15.96
CA ARG A 112 -2.07 12.60 14.65
C ARG A 112 -1.97 11.45 13.66
N ILE A 113 -1.57 10.26 14.09
CA ILE A 113 -1.60 9.04 13.27
C ILE A 113 -3.04 8.72 12.86
N ALA A 114 -3.99 8.78 13.80
CA ALA A 114 -5.39 8.52 13.52
C ALA A 114 -5.98 9.51 12.50
N GLU A 115 -5.59 10.80 12.54
CA GLU A 115 -6.01 11.78 11.55
C GLU A 115 -5.50 11.46 10.13
N ILE A 116 -4.24 11.06 10.01
CA ILE A 116 -3.59 10.80 8.71
C ILE A 116 -4.04 9.45 8.12
N TYR A 117 -4.21 8.43 8.96
CA TYR A 117 -4.45 7.03 8.56
C TYR A 117 -5.81 6.50 9.04
N ASN A 118 -6.80 7.36 9.26
CA ASN A 118 -8.12 7.03 9.79
C ASN A 118 -8.82 5.91 8.99
N ASN A 119 -8.81 5.99 7.68
CA ASN A 119 -9.46 5.01 6.82
C ASN A 119 -8.88 3.59 7.00
N ILE A 120 -7.57 3.44 7.21
CA ILE A 120 -6.94 2.14 7.47
C ILE A 120 -7.49 1.54 8.77
N TYR A 121 -7.51 2.31 9.85
CA TYR A 121 -7.95 1.78 11.15
C TYR A 121 -9.44 1.45 11.19
N SER A 122 -10.26 2.10 10.36
CA SER A 122 -11.68 1.77 10.23
C SER A 122 -11.92 0.35 9.69
N LEU A 123 -10.96 -0.23 8.96
CA LEU A 123 -11.05 -1.59 8.43
C LEU A 123 -10.93 -2.67 9.52
N SER A 124 -10.24 -2.38 10.62
CA SER A 124 -9.89 -3.37 11.67
C SER A 124 -11.10 -4.04 12.33
N ALA A 125 -12.27 -3.42 12.28
CA ALA A 125 -13.51 -4.01 12.80
C ALA A 125 -14.09 -5.12 11.90
N GLN A 126 -13.62 -5.25 10.66
CA GLN A 126 -14.23 -6.09 9.64
C GLN A 126 -13.27 -7.10 9.00
N VAL A 127 -11.97 -6.82 9.05
CA VAL A 127 -10.93 -7.67 8.46
C VAL A 127 -9.67 -7.65 9.33
N GLU A 128 -8.90 -8.74 9.30
CA GLU A 128 -7.62 -8.82 10.01
C GLU A 128 -6.58 -7.92 9.34
N LEU A 129 -5.97 -7.03 10.13
CA LEU A 129 -4.88 -6.18 9.67
C LEU A 129 -3.53 -6.80 10.01
N LYS A 130 -2.67 -6.94 9.01
CA LYS A 130 -1.28 -7.41 9.10
C LYS A 130 -0.32 -6.24 8.96
N ASP A 131 0.71 -6.25 9.79
CA ASP A 131 1.71 -5.19 9.80
C ASP A 131 2.87 -5.53 8.86
N ILE A 132 3.12 -4.69 7.89
CA ILE A 132 4.16 -4.91 6.85
C ILE A 132 5.58 -5.04 7.39
N PHE A 133 5.87 -4.59 8.62
CA PHE A 133 7.20 -4.74 9.21
C PHE A 133 7.42 -6.09 9.89
N THR A 134 6.36 -6.83 10.20
CA THR A 134 6.42 -8.15 10.84
C THR A 134 5.90 -9.27 9.95
N ASP A 135 4.91 -8.98 9.11
CA ASP A 135 4.21 -9.95 8.28
C ASP A 135 4.61 -9.74 6.80
N THR A 136 5.87 -10.02 6.47
CA THR A 136 6.42 -9.73 5.13
C THR A 136 6.12 -10.80 4.08
N ALA A 137 5.75 -12.02 4.47
CA ALA A 137 5.37 -13.10 3.55
C ALA A 137 3.85 -13.08 3.33
N VAL A 138 3.40 -12.67 2.16
CA VAL A 138 1.98 -12.55 1.83
C VAL A 138 1.42 -13.87 1.30
N SER A 139 2.08 -14.46 0.31
CA SER A 139 1.75 -15.78 -0.25
C SER A 139 2.97 -16.41 -0.92
N ALA A 140 2.83 -17.61 -1.47
CA ALA A 140 3.92 -18.26 -2.18
C ALA A 140 4.41 -17.40 -3.37
N GLY A 141 5.66 -16.95 -3.32
CA GLY A 141 6.26 -16.07 -4.33
C GLY A 141 5.83 -14.60 -4.25
N VAL A 142 5.11 -14.19 -3.20
CA VAL A 142 4.70 -12.79 -2.98
C VAL A 142 5.15 -12.34 -1.59
N SER A 143 5.97 -11.29 -1.54
CA SER A 143 6.51 -10.77 -0.29
C SER A 143 6.61 -9.24 -0.30
N ILE A 144 6.73 -8.65 0.87
CA ILE A 144 6.88 -7.22 1.11
C ILE A 144 8.37 -6.92 1.34
N PRO A 145 9.12 -6.39 0.37
CA PRO A 145 10.54 -6.06 0.52
C PRO A 145 10.78 -4.72 1.21
N GLY A 146 9.78 -3.85 1.24
CA GLY A 146 9.88 -2.49 1.77
C GLY A 146 8.53 -1.75 1.86
N PRO A 147 8.59 -0.49 2.32
CA PRO A 147 9.78 0.25 2.75
C PRO A 147 10.34 -0.28 4.08
N GLY A 148 11.63 -0.05 4.33
CA GLY A 148 12.26 -0.43 5.59
C GLY A 148 11.67 0.32 6.79
N LYS A 149 11.56 -0.34 7.96
CA LYS A 149 10.96 0.23 9.17
C LYS A 149 11.61 1.56 9.58
N GLU A 150 12.94 1.62 9.61
CA GLU A 150 13.67 2.85 10.01
C GLU A 150 13.37 4.03 9.09
N TYR A 151 13.41 3.79 7.77
CA TYR A 151 13.04 4.80 6.78
C TYR A 151 11.62 5.32 7.03
N SER A 152 10.65 4.41 7.16
CA SER A 152 9.24 4.76 7.32
C SER A 152 8.97 5.53 8.59
N LEU A 153 9.52 5.11 9.73
CA LEU A 153 9.32 5.79 11.00
C LEU A 153 9.97 7.18 11.02
N ASN A 154 11.15 7.35 10.41
CA ASN A 154 11.79 8.66 10.28
C ASN A 154 10.97 9.61 9.38
N ALA A 155 10.45 9.11 8.25
CA ALA A 155 9.60 9.88 7.36
C ALA A 155 8.29 10.31 8.05
N VAL A 156 7.63 9.38 8.75
CA VAL A 156 6.37 9.67 9.47
C VAL A 156 6.61 10.62 10.64
N ALA A 157 7.70 10.47 11.40
CA ALA A 157 8.05 11.41 12.46
C ALA A 157 8.23 12.84 11.91
N LYS A 158 8.88 12.96 10.75
CA LYS A 158 8.98 14.24 10.03
C LYS A 158 7.60 14.81 9.67
N ARG A 159 6.67 13.98 9.18
CA ARG A 159 5.29 14.38 8.88
C ARG A 159 4.51 14.82 10.12
N ILE A 160 4.76 14.19 11.28
CA ILE A 160 4.12 14.56 12.55
C ILE A 160 4.61 15.93 13.04
N ASP A 161 5.90 16.23 12.84
CA ASP A 161 6.51 17.51 13.24
C ASP A 161 6.15 18.64 12.29
N SER A 162 6.04 18.35 10.99
CA SER A 162 5.83 19.34 9.95
C SER A 162 4.35 19.66 9.75
N ARG A 163 4.12 20.83 9.16
CA ARG A 163 2.88 21.13 8.45
C ARG A 163 3.04 20.57 7.03
N GLU A 164 1.97 20.21 6.39
CA GLU A 164 1.80 19.47 5.11
C GLU A 164 2.80 19.64 3.94
N SER A 165 3.80 20.51 4.06
CA SER A 165 4.71 20.91 2.98
C SER A 165 5.98 20.07 2.83
N ASP A 166 6.26 19.12 3.74
CA ASP A 166 7.48 18.34 3.64
C ASP A 166 7.32 17.18 2.66
N LEU A 167 8.20 17.16 1.67
CA LEU A 167 8.25 16.15 0.62
C LEU A 167 9.52 15.30 0.77
N ILE A 168 9.46 14.06 0.29
CA ILE A 168 10.62 13.18 0.07
C ILE A 168 10.63 12.82 -1.40
N ASP A 169 11.69 13.16 -2.11
CA ASP A 169 11.81 12.98 -3.57
C ASP A 169 10.63 13.58 -4.34
N LYS A 170 10.13 14.75 -3.89
CA LYS A 170 8.92 15.44 -4.37
C LYS A 170 7.60 14.73 -4.08
N GLU A 171 7.59 13.61 -3.38
CA GLU A 171 6.39 12.91 -2.92
C GLU A 171 5.93 13.37 -1.54
N THR A 172 4.62 13.31 -1.30
CA THR A 172 4.09 13.42 0.06
C THR A 172 4.69 12.31 0.93
N ILE A 173 4.74 12.51 2.25
CA ILE A 173 5.28 11.47 3.13
C ILE A 173 4.39 10.21 3.12
N VAL A 174 3.10 10.35 2.89
CA VAL A 174 2.17 9.21 2.77
C VAL A 174 2.56 8.36 1.55
N ASN A 175 2.75 8.98 0.39
CA ASN A 175 3.20 8.31 -0.83
C ASN A 175 4.61 7.72 -0.64
N ALA A 176 5.54 8.53 -0.14
CA ALA A 176 6.95 8.13 0.00
C ALA A 176 7.15 6.85 0.81
N VAL A 177 6.25 6.53 1.75
CA VAL A 177 6.29 5.30 2.56
C VAL A 177 5.34 4.21 2.05
N SER A 178 4.93 4.25 0.78
CA SER A 178 4.11 3.21 0.17
C SER A 178 4.70 1.82 0.35
N THR A 179 3.86 0.87 0.75
CA THR A 179 4.23 -0.54 0.85
C THR A 179 4.62 -1.09 -0.51
N GLN A 180 5.79 -1.68 -0.61
CA GLN A 180 6.27 -2.32 -1.83
C GLN A 180 5.90 -3.80 -1.85
N LEU A 181 5.65 -4.36 -3.04
CA LEU A 181 5.36 -5.79 -3.17
C LEU A 181 6.30 -6.43 -4.21
N SER A 182 6.95 -7.51 -3.83
CA SER A 182 7.80 -8.33 -4.71
C SER A 182 7.05 -9.56 -5.16
N VAL A 183 7.02 -9.80 -6.47
CA VAL A 183 6.42 -10.98 -7.09
C VAL A 183 7.51 -11.81 -7.76
N ASP A 184 7.73 -13.04 -7.27
CA ASP A 184 8.73 -13.97 -7.80
C ASP A 184 8.09 -14.95 -8.79
N PHE A 185 8.52 -14.93 -10.03
CA PHE A 185 8.10 -15.85 -11.09
C PHE A 185 9.00 -17.08 -11.21
N GLY A 186 10.02 -17.18 -10.37
CA GLY A 186 11.08 -18.18 -10.46
C GLY A 186 12.20 -17.81 -11.41
N PHE A 187 13.28 -18.59 -11.36
CA PHE A 187 14.47 -18.42 -12.20
C PHE A 187 15.11 -17.02 -12.15
N GLY A 188 14.94 -16.31 -11.01
CA GLY A 188 15.48 -14.96 -10.82
C GLY A 188 14.62 -13.84 -11.42
N ASN A 189 13.49 -14.15 -12.03
CA ASN A 189 12.58 -13.13 -12.57
C ASN A 189 11.67 -12.62 -11.47
N ARG A 190 11.82 -11.33 -11.12
CA ARG A 190 11.02 -10.67 -10.09
C ARG A 190 10.46 -9.35 -10.59
N LEU A 191 9.20 -9.09 -10.24
CA LEU A 191 8.53 -7.81 -10.45
C LEU A 191 8.42 -7.09 -9.11
N LEU A 192 8.80 -5.82 -9.10
CA LEU A 192 8.57 -4.91 -7.99
C LEU A 192 7.35 -4.03 -8.28
N LEU A 193 6.36 -4.07 -7.42
CA LEU A 193 5.24 -3.12 -7.37
C LEU A 193 5.55 -2.09 -6.28
N THR A 194 5.47 -0.83 -6.61
CA THR A 194 6.01 0.26 -5.79
C THR A 194 4.96 1.17 -5.17
N GLY A 195 3.71 1.11 -5.65
CA GLY A 195 2.74 2.18 -5.38
C GLY A 195 3.36 3.54 -5.75
N ASP A 196 3.18 4.51 -4.88
CA ASP A 196 3.68 5.87 -5.06
C ASP A 196 4.99 6.15 -4.31
N SER A 197 5.75 5.09 -3.98
CA SER A 197 6.99 5.18 -3.21
C SER A 197 7.95 6.25 -3.74
N SER A 198 8.69 6.90 -2.83
CA SER A 198 9.83 7.71 -3.23
C SER A 198 10.96 6.85 -3.79
N PHE A 199 11.87 7.44 -4.58
CA PHE A 199 13.05 6.74 -5.10
C PHE A 199 13.96 6.25 -3.97
N THR A 200 14.15 7.04 -2.93
CA THR A 200 14.92 6.63 -1.74
C THR A 200 14.35 5.37 -1.09
N ALA A 201 13.02 5.21 -1.06
CA ALA A 201 12.40 4.03 -0.45
C ALA A 201 12.62 2.75 -1.26
N ILE A 202 12.75 2.83 -2.59
CA ILE A 202 12.85 1.66 -3.48
C ILE A 202 14.27 1.32 -3.91
N GLU A 203 15.27 2.16 -3.64
CA GLU A 203 16.63 2.07 -4.18
C GLU A 203 17.26 0.69 -4.03
N ASP A 204 17.12 0.08 -2.86
CA ASP A 204 17.68 -1.26 -2.62
C ASP A 204 16.81 -2.38 -3.22
N SER A 205 15.50 -2.23 -3.21
CA SER A 205 14.58 -3.20 -3.80
C SER A 205 14.76 -3.33 -5.31
N VAL A 206 14.95 -2.22 -6.03
CA VAL A 206 15.15 -2.20 -7.48
C VAL A 206 16.31 -3.10 -7.92
N LYS A 207 17.42 -3.12 -7.18
CA LYS A 207 18.63 -3.87 -7.54
C LYS A 207 18.40 -5.40 -7.64
N SER A 208 17.37 -5.91 -6.99
CA SER A 208 17.06 -7.35 -6.93
C SER A 208 15.87 -7.76 -7.83
N HIS A 209 15.33 -6.85 -8.63
CA HIS A 209 14.16 -7.09 -9.48
C HIS A 209 14.50 -6.89 -10.96
N SER A 210 13.90 -7.70 -11.82
CA SER A 210 14.08 -7.66 -13.28
C SER A 210 13.06 -6.75 -13.98
N ALA A 211 11.97 -6.43 -13.31
CA ALA A 211 10.93 -5.50 -13.75
C ALA A 211 10.41 -4.68 -12.57
N ILE A 212 9.95 -3.48 -12.86
CA ILE A 212 9.42 -2.54 -11.85
C ILE A 212 8.18 -1.82 -12.39
N GLN A 213 7.14 -1.69 -11.57
CA GLN A 213 6.11 -0.66 -11.77
C GLN A 213 6.74 0.69 -11.46
N LEU A 214 6.59 1.66 -12.35
CA LEU A 214 7.11 3.01 -12.09
C LEU A 214 6.29 3.65 -10.96
N PRO A 215 6.95 4.23 -9.94
CA PRO A 215 6.26 4.90 -8.85
C PRO A 215 5.32 6.01 -9.33
N HIS A 216 4.25 6.24 -8.59
CA HIS A 216 3.30 7.33 -8.78
C HIS A 216 2.83 7.41 -10.25
N HIS A 217 2.31 6.29 -10.76
CA HIS A 217 1.77 6.15 -12.13
C HIS A 217 2.75 6.57 -13.25
N GLY A 218 4.06 6.56 -12.98
CA GLY A 218 5.10 6.98 -13.94
C GLY A 218 5.20 8.48 -14.15
N LYS A 219 4.86 9.29 -13.16
CA LYS A 219 4.91 10.75 -13.22
C LYS A 219 6.33 11.26 -13.50
N LEU A 220 6.53 11.87 -14.66
CA LEU A 220 7.86 12.29 -15.15
C LEU A 220 8.55 13.37 -14.30
N GLU A 221 7.80 14.10 -13.48
CA GLU A 221 8.35 15.17 -12.64
C GLU A 221 9.26 14.67 -11.50
N GLN A 222 9.36 13.35 -11.34
CA GLN A 222 10.15 12.67 -10.31
C GLN A 222 11.51 12.20 -10.85
N ALA A 223 11.69 12.13 -12.15
CA ALA A 223 12.90 11.64 -12.80
C ALA A 223 14.03 12.71 -12.82
#